data_77fc5930eb4c2b07c244e46a0c821d8e
#
_entry.id   77fc5930eb4c2b07c244e46a0c821d8e
#
_cell.length_a   1.000
_cell.length_b   1.000
_cell.length_c   1.000
_cell.angle_alpha   90.00
_cell.angle_beta   90.00
_cell.angle_gamma   90.00
#
_symmetry.space_group_name_H-M   'P 1'
#
loop_
_entity.id
_entity.type
_entity.pdbx_description
1 polymer ?
#
loop_
_entity_poly.entity_id
_entity_poly.type
_entity_poly.pdbx_seq_one_letter_code
_entity_poly.pdbx_strand_id
1 'polypeptide(L)'
;MKIVFITTVASSIYGFRAPVIKKLIGKNHQVYAFVSEFSDNELDIIREMGVTPVTYRSNRSGLNPFSDIKSTFLIFKELKKISPDLVFPYFAKPVIFGTFAAKLAGVPRIVGMLEGLGFAFTPQLEGIPLKTKIIKGILIALYRIALPMLESLIVLNPDDKDDLLHQYGIKIKNIHILGGIGLDLRQYPYSEADIPDEKEPVKFLFIGRLLKEKGIDEFIRAAEQVKDKYPDTVFTALG
;
A
#
# COMPACT_ATOMS: atom_id res chain seq x y z
N MET A 1 5.83 -18.86 15.50
CA MET A 1 5.32 -17.51 15.85
C MET A 1 3.99 -17.29 15.17
N LYS A 2 3.10 -16.52 15.79
CA LYS A 2 1.88 -15.98 15.16
C LYS A 2 2.20 -14.59 14.61
N ILE A 3 2.02 -14.41 13.31
CA ILE A 3 2.32 -13.16 12.60
C ILE A 3 1.03 -12.65 11.96
N VAL A 4 0.68 -11.40 12.21
CA VAL A 4 -0.52 -10.77 11.66
C VAL A 4 -0.12 -9.67 10.67
N PHE A 5 -0.56 -9.80 9.43
CA PHE A 5 -0.51 -8.72 8.44
C PHE A 5 -1.81 -7.91 8.54
N ILE A 6 -1.71 -6.58 8.56
CA ILE A 6 -2.88 -5.69 8.55
C ILE A 6 -2.82 -4.81 7.30
N THR A 7 -3.84 -4.94 6.45
CA THR A 7 -3.96 -4.19 5.19
C THR A 7 -5.40 -3.78 4.92
N THR A 8 -5.62 -2.91 3.96
CA THR A 8 -6.97 -2.56 3.47
C THR A 8 -7.45 -3.51 2.39
N VAL A 9 -6.57 -3.97 1.50
CA VAL A 9 -6.95 -4.68 0.25
C VAL A 9 -6.48 -6.13 0.29
N ALA A 10 -7.41 -7.08 0.11
CA ALA A 10 -7.11 -8.52 0.12
C ALA A 10 -6.12 -8.92 -0.99
N SER A 11 -6.26 -8.35 -2.20
CA SER A 11 -5.37 -8.65 -3.33
C SER A 11 -3.90 -8.36 -3.05
N SER A 12 -3.58 -7.45 -2.13
CA SER A 12 -2.19 -7.17 -1.75
C SER A 12 -1.52 -8.33 -0.99
N ILE A 13 -2.30 -9.21 -0.35
CA ILE A 13 -1.80 -10.39 0.37
C ILE A 13 -1.28 -11.45 -0.61
N TYR A 14 -2.11 -11.84 -1.56
CA TYR A 14 -1.75 -12.90 -2.52
C TYR A 14 -0.94 -12.39 -3.73
N GLY A 15 -0.98 -11.08 -3.97
CA GLY A 15 -0.13 -10.43 -4.98
C GLY A 15 1.28 -10.16 -4.43
N PHE A 16 1.48 -8.97 -3.92
CA PHE A 16 2.83 -8.50 -3.56
C PHE A 16 3.43 -9.14 -2.30
N ARG A 17 2.60 -9.69 -1.39
CA ARG A 17 3.08 -10.29 -0.13
C ARG A 17 3.20 -11.82 -0.19
N ALA A 18 2.70 -12.45 -1.25
CA ALA A 18 2.73 -13.91 -1.39
C ALA A 18 4.13 -14.52 -1.19
N PRO A 19 5.22 -13.99 -1.77
CA PRO A 19 6.54 -14.60 -1.60
C PRO A 19 7.02 -14.60 -0.15
N VAL A 20 6.85 -13.48 0.57
CA VAL A 20 7.27 -13.40 1.97
C VAL A 20 6.37 -14.25 2.86
N ILE A 21 5.07 -14.27 2.62
CA ILE A 21 4.10 -15.07 3.38
C ILE A 21 4.38 -16.57 3.21
N LYS A 22 4.57 -17.04 1.97
CA LYS A 22 4.95 -18.43 1.69
C LYS A 22 6.23 -18.84 2.42
N LYS A 23 7.23 -17.94 2.47
CA LYS A 23 8.47 -18.20 3.18
C LYS A 23 8.28 -18.27 4.72
N LEU A 24 7.37 -17.46 5.27
CA LEU A 24 7.03 -17.50 6.70
C LEU A 24 6.30 -18.80 7.05
N ILE A 25 5.31 -19.21 6.25
CA ILE A 25 4.59 -20.48 6.44
C ILE A 25 5.55 -21.67 6.32
N GLY A 26 6.45 -21.67 5.33
CA GLY A 26 7.49 -22.69 5.17
C GLY A 26 8.48 -22.78 6.35
N LYS A 27 8.55 -21.73 7.19
CA LYS A 27 9.27 -21.72 8.47
C LYS A 27 8.39 -22.06 9.67
N ASN A 28 7.23 -22.66 9.46
CA ASN A 28 6.26 -23.04 10.48
C ASN A 28 5.70 -21.86 11.32
N HIS A 29 5.55 -20.67 10.71
CA HIS A 29 4.84 -19.58 11.34
C HIS A 29 3.34 -19.64 10.96
N GLN A 30 2.48 -19.31 11.94
CA GLN A 30 1.06 -19.10 11.70
C GLN A 30 0.85 -17.68 11.20
N VAL A 31 0.27 -17.53 10.01
CA VAL A 31 0.07 -16.22 9.39
C VAL A 31 -1.41 -15.89 9.31
N TYR A 32 -1.75 -14.70 9.76
CA TYR A 32 -3.09 -14.13 9.70
C TYR A 32 -3.07 -12.89 8.81
N ALA A 33 -4.12 -12.66 8.04
CA ALA A 33 -4.29 -11.47 7.20
C ALA A 33 -5.56 -10.71 7.56
N PHE A 34 -5.41 -9.52 8.11
CA PHE A 34 -6.52 -8.62 8.40
C PHE A 34 -6.77 -7.75 7.17
N VAL A 35 -7.99 -7.84 6.60
CA VAL A 35 -8.39 -7.18 5.35
C VAL A 35 -9.74 -6.49 5.52
N SER A 36 -9.95 -5.36 4.85
CA SER A 36 -11.20 -4.60 4.90
C SER A 36 -11.93 -4.50 3.55
N GLU A 37 -11.19 -4.56 2.45
CA GLU A 37 -11.72 -4.65 1.09
C GLU A 37 -11.41 -6.03 0.53
N PHE A 38 -12.44 -6.80 0.25
CA PHE A 38 -12.32 -8.19 -0.17
C PHE A 38 -13.58 -8.66 -0.90
N SER A 39 -13.43 -9.67 -1.74
CA SER A 39 -14.49 -10.57 -2.21
C SER A 39 -14.34 -11.94 -1.57
N ASP A 40 -15.37 -12.76 -1.61
CA ASP A 40 -15.31 -14.12 -1.06
C ASP A 40 -14.23 -14.95 -1.77
N ASN A 41 -14.12 -14.83 -3.09
CA ASN A 41 -13.07 -15.50 -3.87
C ASN A 41 -11.66 -15.08 -3.42
N GLU A 42 -11.41 -13.81 -3.10
CA GLU A 42 -10.12 -13.36 -2.59
C GLU A 42 -9.80 -13.93 -1.20
N LEU A 43 -10.82 -14.09 -0.35
CA LEU A 43 -10.63 -14.75 0.94
C LEU A 43 -10.29 -16.23 0.78
N ASP A 44 -10.88 -16.91 -0.22
CA ASP A 44 -10.56 -18.30 -0.51
C ASP A 44 -9.12 -18.45 -1.03
N ILE A 45 -8.67 -17.58 -1.92
CA ILE A 45 -7.26 -17.53 -2.36
C ILE A 45 -6.31 -17.38 -1.16
N ILE A 46 -6.64 -16.49 -0.21
CA ILE A 46 -5.83 -16.29 0.99
C ILE A 46 -5.80 -17.56 1.85
N ARG A 47 -6.94 -18.27 2.01
CA ARG A 47 -7.00 -19.54 2.75
C ARG A 47 -6.18 -20.64 2.09
N GLU A 48 -6.25 -20.77 0.77
CA GLU A 48 -5.45 -21.72 -0.02
C GLU A 48 -3.95 -21.51 0.13
N MET A 49 -3.51 -20.27 0.38
CA MET A 49 -2.11 -19.96 0.71
C MET A 49 -1.69 -20.45 2.10
N GLY A 50 -2.59 -20.99 2.92
CA GLY A 50 -2.34 -21.35 4.32
C GLY A 50 -2.39 -20.16 5.29
N VAL A 51 -3.01 -19.06 4.89
CA VAL A 51 -3.20 -17.85 5.70
C VAL A 51 -4.62 -17.81 6.26
N THR A 52 -4.78 -17.43 7.51
CA THR A 52 -6.10 -17.22 8.11
C THR A 52 -6.59 -15.79 7.87
N PRO A 53 -7.59 -15.55 7.00
CA PRO A 53 -8.14 -14.22 6.81
C PRO A 53 -9.02 -13.79 7.99
N VAL A 54 -8.89 -12.54 8.39
CA VAL A 54 -9.74 -11.88 9.39
C VAL A 54 -10.27 -10.60 8.78
N THR A 55 -11.58 -10.48 8.66
CA THR A 55 -12.19 -9.31 8.03
C THR A 55 -12.53 -8.25 9.07
N TYR A 56 -12.31 -6.99 8.69
CA TYR A 56 -12.73 -5.84 9.49
C TYR A 56 -13.29 -4.74 8.57
N ARG A 57 -14.11 -3.85 9.12
CA ARG A 57 -14.69 -2.75 8.34
C ARG A 57 -13.81 -1.51 8.44
N SER A 58 -13.35 -1.00 7.30
CA SER A 58 -12.64 0.27 7.17
C SER A 58 -12.94 0.91 5.82
N ASN A 59 -12.97 2.24 5.77
CA ASN A 59 -13.02 2.96 4.50
C ASN A 59 -11.59 3.18 4.01
N ARG A 60 -11.27 2.76 2.79
CA ARG A 60 -9.93 2.90 2.19
C ARG A 60 -9.53 4.35 2.03
N SER A 61 -10.42 5.19 1.54
CA SER A 61 -10.18 6.59 1.25
C SER A 61 -10.83 7.52 2.28
N GLY A 62 -10.19 8.68 2.49
CA GLY A 62 -10.67 9.72 3.41
C GLY A 62 -10.39 9.42 4.88
N LEU A 63 -10.53 10.43 5.72
CA LEU A 63 -10.46 10.33 7.17
C LEU A 63 -11.88 10.45 7.72
N ASN A 64 -12.40 9.36 8.29
CA ASN A 64 -13.63 9.35 9.05
C ASN A 64 -13.31 8.89 10.47
N PRO A 65 -13.15 9.81 11.43
CA PRO A 65 -12.70 9.47 12.78
C PRO A 65 -13.53 8.38 13.46
N PHE A 66 -14.84 8.42 13.30
CA PHE A 66 -15.72 7.42 13.92
C PHE A 66 -15.53 6.02 13.33
N SER A 67 -15.41 5.94 12.00
CA SER A 67 -15.14 4.68 11.30
C SER A 67 -13.74 4.14 11.66
N ASP A 68 -12.76 5.02 11.73
CA ASP A 68 -11.37 4.64 11.99
C ASP A 68 -11.19 4.17 13.45
N ILE A 69 -11.85 4.81 14.42
CA ILE A 69 -11.90 4.36 15.83
C ILE A 69 -12.59 3.00 15.93
N LYS A 70 -13.74 2.81 15.25
CA LYS A 70 -14.44 1.53 15.24
C LYS A 70 -13.58 0.42 14.66
N SER A 71 -12.89 0.69 13.55
CA SER A 71 -11.95 -0.25 12.91
C SER A 71 -10.81 -0.62 13.86
N THR A 72 -10.22 0.37 14.53
CA THR A 72 -9.16 0.16 15.54
C THR A 72 -9.64 -0.78 16.64
N PHE A 73 -10.86 -0.58 17.14
CA PHE A 73 -11.42 -1.42 18.20
C PHE A 73 -11.72 -2.86 17.74
N LEU A 74 -12.18 -3.04 16.49
CA LEU A 74 -12.39 -4.38 15.93
C LEU A 74 -11.05 -5.11 15.76
N ILE A 75 -10.03 -4.44 15.21
CA ILE A 75 -8.68 -4.98 15.07
C ILE A 75 -8.11 -5.34 16.46
N PHE A 76 -8.24 -4.46 17.45
CA PHE A 76 -7.82 -4.70 18.83
C PHE A 76 -8.44 -5.99 19.41
N LYS A 77 -9.75 -6.17 19.26
CA LYS A 77 -10.45 -7.37 19.77
C LYS A 77 -9.91 -8.65 19.17
N GLU A 78 -9.72 -8.67 17.86
CA GLU A 78 -9.17 -9.85 17.17
C GLU A 78 -7.71 -10.11 17.53
N LEU A 79 -6.89 -9.07 17.64
CA LEU A 79 -5.50 -9.20 18.10
C LEU A 79 -5.42 -9.75 19.52
N LYS A 80 -6.33 -9.35 20.42
CA LYS A 80 -6.40 -9.93 21.79
C LYS A 80 -6.74 -11.42 21.78
N LYS A 81 -7.62 -11.89 20.90
CA LYS A 81 -7.96 -13.31 20.75
C LYS A 81 -6.79 -14.13 20.19
N ILE A 82 -6.13 -13.59 19.15
CA ILE A 82 -5.03 -14.27 18.47
C ILE A 82 -3.76 -14.28 19.32
N SER A 83 -3.51 -13.20 20.08
CA SER A 83 -2.28 -12.95 20.83
C SER A 83 -1.03 -13.17 19.97
N PRO A 84 -0.82 -12.33 18.90
CA PRO A 84 0.27 -12.50 17.98
C PRO A 84 1.61 -12.09 18.58
N ASP A 85 2.69 -12.71 18.10
CA ASP A 85 4.07 -12.36 18.43
C ASP A 85 4.55 -11.12 17.66
N LEU A 86 4.01 -10.92 16.45
CA LEU A 86 4.35 -9.81 15.56
C LEU A 86 3.15 -9.34 14.76
N VAL A 87 2.99 -8.02 14.66
CA VAL A 87 2.02 -7.37 13.77
C VAL A 87 2.77 -6.57 12.72
N PHE A 88 2.37 -6.75 11.45
CA PHE A 88 2.93 -6.08 10.29
C PHE A 88 1.85 -5.29 9.55
N PRO A 89 1.54 -4.05 9.99
CA PRO A 89 0.64 -3.17 9.26
C PRO A 89 1.37 -2.53 8.07
N TYR A 90 0.70 -2.45 6.92
CA TYR A 90 1.23 -1.74 5.75
C TYR A 90 0.14 -0.94 5.04
N PHE A 91 0.53 0.11 4.29
CA PHE A 91 -0.25 1.27 3.86
C PHE A 91 -0.55 2.26 5.00
N ALA A 92 -0.82 3.52 4.66
CA ALA A 92 -0.94 4.63 5.60
C ALA A 92 -1.96 4.38 6.74
N LYS A 93 -3.20 3.99 6.41
CA LYS A 93 -4.23 3.76 7.42
C LYS A 93 -3.94 2.58 8.34
N PRO A 94 -3.61 1.37 7.84
CA PRO A 94 -3.23 0.26 8.70
C PRO A 94 -1.99 0.55 9.56
N VAL A 95 -1.00 1.27 9.05
CA VAL A 95 0.18 1.67 9.84
C VAL A 95 -0.22 2.57 11.01
N ILE A 96 -1.18 3.47 10.85
CA ILE A 96 -1.67 4.31 11.94
C ILE A 96 -2.56 3.50 12.89
N PHE A 97 -3.69 3.05 12.40
CA PHE A 97 -4.77 2.48 13.22
C PHE A 97 -4.50 1.05 13.68
N GLY A 98 -3.80 0.26 12.83
CA GLY A 98 -3.32 -1.07 13.19
C GLY A 98 -2.24 -1.02 14.26
N THR A 99 -1.35 -0.02 14.22
CA THR A 99 -0.35 0.20 15.27
C THR A 99 -1.02 0.55 16.60
N PHE A 100 -2.02 1.45 16.61
CA PHE A 100 -2.77 1.74 17.83
C PHE A 100 -3.45 0.50 18.41
N ALA A 101 -4.13 -0.27 17.57
CA ALA A 101 -4.79 -1.51 17.98
C ALA A 101 -3.79 -2.54 18.53
N ALA A 102 -2.65 -2.73 17.86
CA ALA A 102 -1.61 -3.66 18.28
C ALA A 102 -0.96 -3.23 19.60
N LYS A 103 -0.69 -1.93 19.77
CA LYS A 103 -0.15 -1.39 21.03
C LYS A 103 -1.11 -1.59 22.19
N LEU A 104 -2.40 -1.28 22.00
CA LEU A 104 -3.44 -1.52 23.00
C LEU A 104 -3.62 -3.00 23.32
N ALA A 105 -3.47 -3.88 22.32
CA ALA A 105 -3.53 -5.33 22.52
C ALA A 105 -2.32 -5.90 23.27
N GLY A 106 -1.24 -5.12 23.45
CA GLY A 106 -0.02 -5.57 24.12
C GLY A 106 0.86 -6.44 23.21
N VAL A 107 0.75 -6.29 21.88
CA VAL A 107 1.60 -7.03 20.93
C VAL A 107 3.07 -6.64 21.15
N PRO A 108 3.97 -7.61 21.32
CA PRO A 108 5.36 -7.32 21.68
C PRO A 108 6.15 -6.65 20.54
N ARG A 109 5.87 -7.00 19.28
CA ARG A 109 6.60 -6.51 18.11
C ARG A 109 5.67 -5.95 17.04
N ILE A 110 5.89 -4.70 16.66
CA ILE A 110 5.11 -4.02 15.63
C ILE A 110 6.09 -3.46 14.61
N VAL A 111 6.06 -3.97 13.38
CA VAL A 111 6.91 -3.53 12.27
C VAL A 111 5.99 -2.98 11.18
N GLY A 112 6.06 -1.67 10.95
CA GLY A 112 5.21 -1.00 9.94
C GLY A 112 5.89 -0.89 8.58
N MET A 113 5.10 -0.77 7.51
CA MET A 113 5.61 -0.48 6.17
C MET A 113 4.75 0.59 5.48
N LEU A 114 5.39 1.67 5.03
CA LEU A 114 4.76 2.70 4.19
C LEU A 114 5.23 2.54 2.74
N GLU A 115 4.27 2.40 1.83
CA GLU A 115 4.47 2.34 0.38
C GLU A 115 4.15 3.70 -0.25
N GLY A 116 4.64 4.76 0.38
CA GLY A 116 4.34 6.15 0.18
C GLY A 116 3.59 6.75 1.36
N LEU A 117 3.72 8.06 1.56
CA LEU A 117 3.14 8.75 2.71
C LEU A 117 1.62 8.96 2.59
N GLY A 118 1.04 8.69 1.42
CA GLY A 118 -0.38 8.84 1.11
C GLY A 118 -0.65 10.02 0.15
N PHE A 119 -1.85 10.04 -0.43
CA PHE A 119 -2.25 10.97 -1.49
C PHE A 119 -2.08 12.46 -1.12
N ALA A 120 -2.23 12.81 0.17
CA ALA A 120 -2.10 14.19 0.63
C ALA A 120 -0.66 14.73 0.59
N PHE A 121 0.32 13.85 0.37
CA PHE A 121 1.74 14.21 0.27
C PHE A 121 2.21 14.35 -1.18
N THR A 122 1.41 13.88 -2.15
CA THR A 122 1.75 13.98 -3.57
C THR A 122 1.71 15.45 -4.02
N PRO A 123 2.79 15.99 -4.63
CA PRO A 123 2.80 17.34 -5.19
C PRO A 123 1.71 17.49 -6.26
N GLN A 124 1.07 18.66 -6.32
CA GLN A 124 0.10 19.00 -7.36
C GLN A 124 0.55 20.27 -8.05
N LEU A 125 0.55 20.27 -9.39
CA LEU A 125 1.00 21.40 -10.23
C LEU A 125 0.16 22.67 -10.00
N GLU A 126 -1.13 22.50 -9.78
CA GLU A 126 -2.10 23.60 -9.61
C GLU A 126 -2.20 24.13 -8.17
N GLY A 127 -1.29 23.67 -7.28
CA GLY A 127 -1.32 23.96 -5.85
C GLY A 127 -2.20 22.97 -5.06
N ILE A 128 -1.93 22.89 -3.77
CA ILE A 128 -2.61 21.93 -2.88
C ILE A 128 -3.90 22.55 -2.34
N PRO A 129 -5.08 21.95 -2.60
CA PRO A 129 -6.35 22.43 -2.05
C PRO A 129 -6.33 22.52 -0.52
N LEU A 130 -7.06 23.47 0.06
CA LEU A 130 -7.11 23.66 1.52
C LEU A 130 -7.52 22.38 2.26
N LYS A 131 -8.51 21.65 1.72
CA LYS A 131 -8.94 20.34 2.25
C LYS A 131 -7.78 19.34 2.33
N THR A 132 -6.97 19.26 1.27
CA THR A 132 -5.79 18.36 1.22
C THR A 132 -4.72 18.79 2.22
N LYS A 133 -4.50 20.10 2.40
CA LYS A 133 -3.58 20.63 3.44
C LYS A 133 -4.01 20.23 4.85
N ILE A 134 -5.31 20.33 5.15
CA ILE A 134 -5.88 19.91 6.43
C ILE A 134 -5.68 18.41 6.63
N ILE A 135 -6.01 17.59 5.64
CA ILE A 135 -5.81 16.12 5.68
C ILE A 135 -4.33 15.78 5.91
N LYS A 136 -3.42 16.45 5.21
CA LYS A 136 -1.97 16.28 5.39
C LYS A 136 -1.56 16.60 6.83
N GLY A 137 -2.03 17.71 7.39
CA GLY A 137 -1.76 18.08 8.77
C GLY A 137 -2.24 17.03 9.78
N ILE A 138 -3.46 16.50 9.59
CA ILE A 138 -4.00 15.42 10.43
C ILE A 138 -3.16 14.15 10.30
N LEU A 139 -2.77 13.75 9.08
CA LEU A 139 -1.93 12.56 8.85
C LEU A 139 -0.57 12.71 9.52
N ILE A 140 0.07 13.89 9.43
CA ILE A 140 1.34 14.16 10.11
C ILE A 140 1.18 14.01 11.63
N ALA A 141 0.09 14.56 12.21
CA ALA A 141 -0.17 14.43 13.64
C ALA A 141 -0.37 12.96 14.05
N LEU A 142 -1.11 12.17 13.26
CA LEU A 142 -1.31 10.74 13.49
C LEU A 142 -0.01 9.95 13.35
N TYR A 143 0.82 10.25 12.36
CA TYR A 143 2.14 9.64 12.21
C TYR A 143 3.06 9.96 13.39
N ARG A 144 3.04 11.20 13.89
CA ARG A 144 3.82 11.59 15.10
C ARG A 144 3.45 10.77 16.33
N ILE A 145 2.23 10.25 16.40
CA ILE A 145 1.78 9.41 17.53
C ILE A 145 2.06 7.92 17.23
N ALA A 146 1.73 7.45 16.02
CA ALA A 146 1.79 6.03 15.70
C ALA A 146 3.23 5.53 15.44
N LEU A 147 4.04 6.26 14.65
CA LEU A 147 5.34 5.76 14.22
C LEU A 147 6.37 5.56 15.35
N PRO A 148 6.40 6.37 16.43
CA PRO A 148 7.24 6.09 17.59
C PRO A 148 6.90 4.79 18.34
N MET A 149 5.69 4.25 18.14
CA MET A 149 5.25 2.99 18.77
C MET A 149 5.77 1.75 18.05
N LEU A 150 6.23 1.91 16.81
CA LEU A 150 6.81 0.83 16.02
C LEU A 150 8.19 0.44 16.57
N GLU A 151 8.53 -0.86 16.47
CA GLU A 151 9.90 -1.34 16.62
C GLU A 151 10.76 -0.89 15.42
N SER A 152 10.20 -1.00 14.22
CA SER A 152 10.82 -0.59 12.97
C SER A 152 9.78 -0.12 11.96
N LEU A 153 10.16 0.85 11.14
CA LEU A 153 9.42 1.28 9.96
C LEU A 153 10.21 0.95 8.69
N ILE A 154 9.54 0.39 7.70
CA ILE A 154 10.08 0.18 6.36
C ILE A 154 9.44 1.21 5.43
N VAL A 155 10.27 1.88 4.63
CA VAL A 155 9.84 2.77 3.54
C VAL A 155 10.46 2.31 2.22
N LEU A 156 9.90 2.73 1.09
CA LEU A 156 10.36 2.26 -0.22
C LEU A 156 11.46 3.15 -0.84
N ASN A 157 11.57 4.40 -0.42
CA ASN A 157 12.48 5.36 -1.02
C ASN A 157 13.12 6.29 0.04
N PRO A 158 14.25 6.93 -0.29
CA PRO A 158 14.93 7.89 0.59
C PRO A 158 14.08 9.13 0.88
N ASP A 159 13.31 9.62 -0.09
CA ASP A 159 12.54 10.86 0.03
C ASP A 159 11.47 10.73 1.12
N ASP A 160 10.73 9.60 1.15
CA ASP A 160 9.76 9.34 2.22
C ASP A 160 10.42 9.30 3.61
N LYS A 161 11.64 8.74 3.70
CA LYS A 161 12.40 8.75 4.95
C LYS A 161 12.79 10.17 5.36
N ASP A 162 13.31 10.96 4.44
CA ASP A 162 13.76 12.32 4.71
C ASP A 162 12.58 13.24 5.06
N ASP A 163 11.47 13.10 4.36
CA ASP A 163 10.23 13.78 4.67
C ASP A 163 9.77 13.48 6.10
N LEU A 164 9.69 12.20 6.48
CA LEU A 164 9.26 11.81 7.82
C LEU A 164 10.18 12.35 8.91
N LEU A 165 11.50 12.21 8.76
CA LEU A 165 12.47 12.55 9.79
C LEU A 165 12.77 14.06 9.83
N HIS A 166 13.05 14.66 8.69
CA HIS A 166 13.58 16.03 8.61
C HIS A 166 12.47 17.03 8.34
N GLN A 167 11.59 16.81 7.37
CA GLN A 167 10.55 17.77 7.02
C GLN A 167 9.44 17.79 8.09
N TYR A 168 9.00 16.61 8.59
CA TYR A 168 7.90 16.52 9.57
C TYR A 168 8.36 16.26 11.00
N GLY A 169 9.65 16.06 11.25
CA GLY A 169 10.23 15.89 12.58
C GLY A 169 9.65 14.71 13.36
N ILE A 170 9.35 13.60 12.68
CA ILE A 170 8.75 12.43 13.31
C ILE A 170 9.84 11.54 13.91
N LYS A 171 9.69 11.21 15.18
CA LYS A 171 10.62 10.30 15.87
C LYS A 171 10.31 8.85 15.50
N ILE A 172 11.27 8.14 14.95
CA ILE A 172 11.17 6.73 14.56
C ILE A 172 12.37 6.01 15.14
N LYS A 173 12.14 4.86 15.82
CA LYS A 173 13.22 4.10 16.46
C LYS A 173 14.22 3.54 15.46
N ASN A 174 13.70 2.80 14.49
CA ASN A 174 14.49 2.22 13.40
C ASN A 174 13.72 2.43 12.10
N ILE A 175 14.39 2.95 11.06
CA ILE A 175 13.81 3.13 9.74
C ILE A 175 14.73 2.48 8.69
N HIS A 176 14.13 1.69 7.81
CA HIS A 176 14.80 0.94 6.77
C HIS A 176 14.25 1.31 5.40
N ILE A 177 15.13 1.52 4.43
CA ILE A 177 14.77 1.72 3.02
C ILE A 177 14.86 0.36 2.33
N LEU A 178 13.74 -0.10 1.77
CA LEU A 178 13.69 -1.37 1.05
C LEU A 178 14.04 -1.22 -0.44
N GLY A 179 13.82 -0.03 -1.04
CA GLY A 179 13.91 0.23 -2.46
C GLY A 179 12.60 -0.08 -3.17
N GLY A 180 12.35 -1.31 -3.54
CA GLY A 180 11.09 -1.75 -4.12
C GLY A 180 10.49 -2.94 -3.36
N ILE A 181 9.21 -3.23 -3.62
CA ILE A 181 8.52 -4.39 -3.00
C ILE A 181 9.14 -5.71 -3.48
N GLY A 182 9.74 -5.69 -4.67
CA GLY A 182 10.31 -6.86 -5.32
C GLY A 182 9.27 -7.67 -6.12
N LEU A 183 9.78 -8.43 -7.06
CA LEU A 183 9.01 -9.29 -7.94
C LEU A 183 9.73 -10.63 -8.13
N ASP A 184 9.00 -11.73 -8.14
CA ASP A 184 9.58 -13.04 -8.45
C ASP A 184 9.72 -13.19 -9.98
N LEU A 185 10.94 -12.98 -10.50
CA LEU A 185 11.22 -13.04 -11.93
C LEU A 185 10.93 -14.40 -12.57
N ARG A 186 10.78 -15.46 -11.78
CA ARG A 186 10.36 -16.79 -12.31
C ARG A 186 8.90 -16.78 -12.76
N GLN A 187 8.08 -15.89 -12.18
CA GLN A 187 6.67 -15.70 -12.58
C GLN A 187 6.52 -14.70 -13.72
N TYR A 188 7.58 -13.93 -14.00
CA TYR A 188 7.62 -12.91 -15.05
C TYR A 188 8.89 -13.10 -15.89
N PRO A 189 8.96 -14.23 -16.66
CA PRO A 189 10.11 -14.50 -17.51
C PRO A 189 10.25 -13.39 -18.56
N TYR A 190 11.48 -13.10 -18.91
CA TYR A 190 11.74 -12.22 -20.05
C TYR A 190 11.17 -12.86 -21.32
N SER A 191 10.44 -12.10 -22.09
CA SER A 191 10.06 -12.43 -23.45
C SER A 191 10.63 -11.37 -24.38
N GLU A 192 11.25 -11.81 -25.46
CA GLU A 192 11.70 -10.90 -26.50
C GLU A 192 10.49 -10.23 -27.13
N ALA A 193 10.50 -8.90 -27.21
CA ALA A 193 9.43 -8.18 -27.87
C ALA A 193 9.56 -8.39 -29.37
N ASP A 194 8.45 -8.74 -30.04
CA ASP A 194 8.41 -8.72 -31.51
C ASP A 194 8.71 -7.32 -31.97
N ILE A 195 9.68 -7.17 -32.89
CA ILE A 195 9.96 -5.91 -33.55
C ILE A 195 8.73 -5.64 -34.45
N PRO A 196 7.97 -4.56 -34.20
CA PRO A 196 6.81 -4.27 -35.03
C PRO A 196 7.23 -4.11 -36.49
N ASP A 197 6.43 -4.62 -37.43
CA ASP A 197 6.59 -4.31 -38.85
C ASP A 197 6.51 -2.77 -39.01
N GLU A 198 7.35 -2.19 -39.88
CA GLU A 198 7.32 -0.74 -40.19
C GLU A 198 5.94 -0.23 -40.62
N LYS A 199 5.06 -1.14 -41.05
CA LYS A 199 3.67 -0.84 -41.43
C LYS A 199 2.67 -0.89 -40.28
N GLU A 200 3.06 -1.43 -39.11
CA GLU A 200 2.18 -1.46 -37.96
C GLU A 200 2.12 -0.10 -37.26
N PRO A 201 0.93 0.32 -36.77
CA PRO A 201 0.79 1.55 -36.03
C PRO A 201 1.59 1.48 -34.72
N VAL A 202 2.26 2.57 -34.39
CA VAL A 202 2.93 2.69 -33.07
C VAL A 202 1.86 2.73 -31.99
N LYS A 203 2.01 1.84 -31.00
CA LYS A 203 1.07 1.67 -29.89
C LYS A 203 1.67 2.24 -28.60
N PHE A 204 0.99 3.22 -28.02
CA PHE A 204 1.34 3.82 -26.73
C PHE A 204 0.42 3.23 -25.65
N LEU A 205 0.99 2.81 -24.53
CA LEU A 205 0.24 2.19 -23.43
C LEU A 205 0.48 2.97 -22.13
N PHE A 206 -0.61 3.44 -21.51
CA PHE A 206 -0.63 3.92 -20.14
C PHE A 206 -1.14 2.80 -19.24
N ILE A 207 -0.38 2.47 -18.18
CA ILE A 207 -0.79 1.49 -17.19
C ILE A 207 -0.77 2.15 -15.82
N GLY A 208 -1.96 2.24 -15.18
CA GLY A 208 -2.07 2.83 -13.85
C GLY A 208 -3.48 3.30 -13.56
N ARG A 209 -3.78 3.60 -12.29
CA ARG A 209 -5.07 4.20 -11.94
C ARG A 209 -5.30 5.46 -12.77
N LEU A 210 -6.49 5.59 -13.36
CA LEU A 210 -6.87 6.76 -14.19
C LEU A 210 -7.12 8.00 -13.32
N LEU A 211 -6.06 8.47 -12.68
CA LEU A 211 -6.06 9.60 -11.77
C LEU A 211 -5.14 10.71 -12.30
N LYS A 212 -5.51 11.97 -12.05
CA LYS A 212 -4.73 13.13 -12.47
C LYS A 212 -3.29 13.07 -11.99
N GLU A 213 -3.05 12.68 -10.72
CA GLU A 213 -1.72 12.53 -10.14
C GLU A 213 -0.89 11.37 -10.75
N LYS A 214 -1.47 10.55 -11.62
CA LYS A 214 -0.78 9.50 -12.38
C LYS A 214 -0.44 9.91 -13.79
N GLY A 215 -0.81 11.13 -14.21
CA GLY A 215 -0.47 11.68 -15.51
C GLY A 215 -1.44 11.27 -16.63
N ILE A 216 -2.68 10.85 -16.34
CA ILE A 216 -3.64 10.48 -17.37
C ILE A 216 -4.01 11.69 -18.26
N ASP A 217 -4.13 12.88 -17.68
CA ASP A 217 -4.46 14.10 -18.44
C ASP A 217 -3.31 14.46 -19.40
N GLU A 218 -2.06 14.31 -18.96
CA GLU A 218 -0.86 14.52 -19.78
C GLU A 218 -0.78 13.50 -20.91
N PHE A 219 -1.10 12.22 -20.61
CA PHE A 219 -1.14 11.16 -21.62
C PHE A 219 -2.20 11.45 -22.70
N ILE A 220 -3.41 11.89 -22.33
CA ILE A 220 -4.47 12.24 -23.27
C ILE A 220 -4.06 13.42 -24.15
N ARG A 221 -3.53 14.51 -23.55
CA ARG A 221 -3.05 15.68 -24.30
C ARG A 221 -1.92 15.33 -25.28
N ALA A 222 -0.99 14.47 -24.83
CA ALA A 222 0.08 13.99 -25.72
C ALA A 222 -0.48 13.15 -26.87
N ALA A 223 -1.49 12.31 -26.60
CA ALA A 223 -2.17 11.51 -27.62
C ALA A 223 -2.83 12.40 -28.69
N GLU A 224 -3.53 13.45 -28.29
CA GLU A 224 -4.13 14.43 -29.23
C GLU A 224 -3.07 15.04 -30.14
N GLN A 225 -1.98 15.59 -29.56
CA GLN A 225 -0.91 16.23 -30.33
C GLN A 225 -0.16 15.26 -31.26
N VAL A 226 0.02 14.01 -30.85
CA VAL A 226 0.69 13.01 -31.70
C VAL A 226 -0.21 12.56 -32.81
N LYS A 227 -1.50 12.34 -32.58
CA LYS A 227 -2.47 11.93 -33.59
C LYS A 227 -2.69 12.98 -34.66
N ASP A 228 -2.56 14.26 -34.35
CA ASP A 228 -2.62 15.34 -35.35
C ASP A 228 -1.52 15.22 -36.42
N LYS A 229 -0.35 14.69 -36.07
CA LYS A 229 0.81 14.49 -36.95
C LYS A 229 0.88 13.07 -37.51
N TYR A 230 0.45 12.08 -36.72
CA TYR A 230 0.56 10.65 -36.99
C TYR A 230 -0.78 9.97 -36.69
N PRO A 231 -1.78 10.09 -37.61
CA PRO A 231 -3.15 9.63 -37.37
C PRO A 231 -3.27 8.13 -37.04
N ASP A 232 -2.36 7.30 -37.58
CA ASP A 232 -2.38 5.85 -37.44
C ASP A 232 -1.90 5.36 -36.07
N THR A 233 -1.39 6.25 -35.20
CA THR A 233 -0.94 5.85 -33.84
C THR A 233 -2.10 5.39 -32.98
N VAL A 234 -1.85 4.41 -32.09
CA VAL A 234 -2.85 3.86 -31.17
C VAL A 234 -2.47 4.21 -29.74
N PHE A 235 -3.40 4.75 -28.97
CA PHE A 235 -3.23 5.07 -27.55
C PHE A 235 -4.21 4.23 -26.73
N THR A 236 -3.71 3.49 -25.74
CA THR A 236 -4.51 2.65 -24.85
C THR A 236 -4.22 3.01 -23.41
N ALA A 237 -5.26 3.17 -22.59
CA ALA A 237 -5.14 3.36 -21.15
C ALA A 237 -5.78 2.18 -20.42
N LEU A 238 -5.02 1.57 -19.49
CA LEU A 238 -5.45 0.50 -18.61
C LEU A 238 -5.35 0.99 -17.16
N GLY A 239 -6.48 0.88 -16.39
CA GLY A 239 -6.53 1.36 -15.01
C GLY A 239 -7.57 0.69 -14.15
#